data_12efe0fa795b0373531552e6a2316ed9
#
_entry.id   12efe0fa795b0373531552e6a2316ed9
#
_cell.length_a   1.000
_cell.length_b   1.000
_cell.length_c   1.000
_cell.angle_alpha   90.00
_cell.angle_beta   90.00
_cell.angle_gamma   90.00
#
_symmetry.space_group_name_H-M   'P 1'
#
loop_
_entity.id
_entity.type
_entity.pdbx_description
1 polymer ?
#
loop_
_entity_poly.entity_id
_entity_poly.type
_entity_poly.pdbx_seq_one_letter_code
_entity_poly.pdbx_strand_id
1 'polypeptide(L)'
;MSGLLKFITCGSVDDGKSTLIGHILYDSKLLYADQEKALELDSKVGSRGGAIDYSLLLDGLMAEREQGITIDVAYRYFTTEKRSFIVADTPGHEEYTRNMAVGASFADLAVILVDAKQGVLVQTRRHARICALMGIRYFVFAVNKMDLVDYSEERFKEIVDQIQELSKELHLASVKIIPVSATEGDNVTTHSDNMPWYTQEPLLAYLENIDVSEKKQEEGFYMPVQRVCRPDHTFRGFQGPVSYTHLRAHETL
;
A
#
# COMPACT_ATOMS: atom_id res chain seq x y z
N MET A 1 -15.49 10.97 11.15
CA MET A 1 -14.15 10.77 10.57
C MET A 1 -13.96 9.27 10.41
N SER A 2 -13.73 8.79 9.21
CA SER A 2 -13.28 7.41 8.99
C SER A 2 -11.92 7.27 9.66
N GLY A 3 -11.69 6.19 10.44
CA GLY A 3 -10.48 6.02 11.24
C GLY A 3 -9.18 5.99 10.43
N LEU A 4 -8.09 5.57 11.07
CA LEU A 4 -6.79 5.38 10.43
C LEU A 4 -6.85 4.22 9.43
N LEU A 5 -6.30 4.41 8.23
CA LEU A 5 -6.03 3.34 7.26
C LEU A 5 -4.53 3.08 7.17
N LYS A 6 -4.15 1.83 7.34
CA LYS A 6 -2.78 1.38 7.12
C LYS A 6 -2.74 0.59 5.82
N PHE A 7 -1.94 1.02 4.87
CA PHE A 7 -1.81 0.30 3.62
C PHE A 7 -0.35 0.14 3.19
N ILE A 8 -0.10 -0.88 2.40
CA ILE A 8 1.20 -1.18 1.80
C ILE A 8 1.14 -0.93 0.31
N THR A 9 2.22 -0.38 -0.26
CA THR A 9 2.44 -0.38 -1.70
C THR A 9 3.42 -1.47 -2.07
N CYS A 10 3.06 -2.30 -3.05
CA CYS A 10 3.90 -3.36 -3.58
C CYS A 10 3.73 -3.50 -5.10
N GLY A 11 4.69 -4.16 -5.73
CA GLY A 11 4.82 -4.28 -7.18
C GLY A 11 6.27 -4.52 -7.55
N SER A 12 6.55 -4.79 -8.82
CA SER A 12 7.91 -5.00 -9.30
C SER A 12 8.77 -3.73 -9.20
N VAL A 13 10.05 -3.88 -9.40
CA VAL A 13 10.94 -2.72 -9.61
C VAL A 13 10.40 -1.94 -10.83
N ASP A 14 10.48 -0.63 -10.76
CA ASP A 14 10.02 0.31 -11.78
C ASP A 14 8.50 0.35 -12.05
N ASP A 15 7.66 -0.35 -11.28
CA ASP A 15 6.19 -0.23 -11.39
C ASP A 15 5.67 1.15 -10.95
N GLY A 16 6.52 2.00 -10.35
CA GLY A 16 6.19 3.38 -9.96
C GLY A 16 5.58 3.52 -8.56
N LYS A 17 5.92 2.62 -7.61
CA LYS A 17 5.43 2.65 -6.22
C LYS A 17 5.73 3.97 -5.52
N SER A 18 7.01 4.34 -5.45
CA SER A 18 7.45 5.58 -4.80
C SER A 18 6.94 6.82 -5.53
N THR A 19 6.84 6.76 -6.88
CA THR A 19 6.23 7.83 -7.68
C THR A 19 4.77 8.04 -7.31
N LEU A 20 3.98 6.96 -7.16
CA LEU A 20 2.56 7.02 -6.81
C LEU A 20 2.35 7.66 -5.42
N ILE A 21 3.12 7.21 -4.42
CA ILE A 21 3.02 7.77 -3.07
C ILE A 21 3.45 9.24 -3.06
N GLY A 22 4.58 9.54 -3.71
CA GLY A 22 5.09 10.90 -3.82
C GLY A 22 4.08 11.84 -4.49
N HIS A 23 3.39 11.40 -5.54
CA HIS A 23 2.33 12.17 -6.19
C HIS A 23 1.14 12.42 -5.25
N ILE A 24 0.68 11.40 -4.53
CA ILE A 24 -0.39 11.55 -3.52
C ILE A 24 0.00 12.61 -2.47
N LEU A 25 1.22 12.56 -1.95
CA LEU A 25 1.71 13.50 -0.95
C LEU A 25 1.81 14.93 -1.50
N TYR A 26 2.27 15.08 -2.72
CA TYR A 26 2.40 16.39 -3.39
C TYR A 26 1.04 17.04 -3.64
N ASP A 27 0.13 16.33 -4.29
CA ASP A 27 -1.20 16.85 -4.63
C ASP A 27 -2.07 17.15 -3.40
N SER A 28 -1.91 16.35 -2.35
CA SER A 28 -2.62 16.55 -1.09
C SER A 28 -2.08 17.74 -0.30
N LYS A 29 -1.08 18.48 -0.81
CA LYS A 29 -0.42 19.62 -0.15
C LYS A 29 0.08 19.27 1.26
N LEU A 30 0.56 18.08 1.44
CA LEU A 30 1.03 17.55 2.72
C LEU A 30 2.54 17.73 2.91
N LEU A 31 3.20 18.33 1.93
CA LEU A 31 4.62 18.65 1.99
C LEU A 31 4.85 19.96 2.74
N TYR A 32 5.92 20.00 3.52
CA TYR A 32 6.41 21.26 4.05
C TYR A 32 7.03 22.10 2.91
N ALA A 33 6.90 23.41 2.98
CA ALA A 33 7.39 24.34 1.94
C ALA A 33 8.89 24.16 1.59
N ASP A 34 9.69 23.68 2.54
CA ASP A 34 11.10 23.40 2.33
C ASP A 34 11.31 22.10 1.52
N GLN A 35 10.45 21.10 1.72
CA GLN A 35 10.47 19.83 0.97
C GLN A 35 10.01 20.05 -0.48
N GLU A 36 8.98 20.86 -0.67
CA GLU A 36 8.48 21.22 -2.00
C GLU A 36 9.56 21.92 -2.83
N LYS A 37 10.25 22.91 -2.24
CA LYS A 37 11.36 23.62 -2.89
C LYS A 37 12.56 22.70 -3.17
N ALA A 38 12.89 21.81 -2.24
CA ALA A 38 13.99 20.86 -2.42
C ALA A 38 13.65 19.90 -3.59
N LEU A 39 12.42 19.39 -3.66
CA LEU A 39 11.96 18.53 -4.73
C LEU A 39 12.03 19.22 -6.10
N GLU A 40 11.59 20.48 -6.18
CA GLU A 40 11.68 21.26 -7.43
C GLU A 40 13.13 21.50 -7.87
N LEU A 41 14.04 21.74 -6.94
CA LEU A 41 15.46 21.95 -7.23
C LEU A 41 16.13 20.65 -7.69
N ASP A 42 15.91 19.57 -6.98
CA ASP A 42 16.49 18.24 -7.29
C ASP A 42 15.93 17.72 -8.63
N SER A 43 14.65 17.94 -8.92
CA SER A 43 14.03 17.55 -10.20
C SER A 43 14.58 18.34 -11.40
N LYS A 44 15.00 19.61 -11.19
CA LYS A 44 15.65 20.40 -12.25
C LYS A 44 17.06 19.93 -12.59
N VAL A 45 17.74 19.30 -11.66
CA VAL A 45 19.09 18.75 -11.84
C VAL A 45 19.04 17.31 -12.37
N GLY A 46 17.91 16.63 -12.21
CA GLY A 46 17.70 15.24 -12.62
C GLY A 46 17.42 15.06 -14.11
N SER A 47 17.45 13.81 -14.56
CA SER A 47 17.42 13.38 -15.96
C SER A 47 16.07 13.49 -16.69
N ARG A 48 14.99 13.95 -16.03
CA ARG A 48 13.61 13.99 -16.58
C ARG A 48 13.22 15.32 -17.25
N GLY A 49 14.19 16.12 -17.70
CA GLY A 49 13.90 17.31 -18.50
C GLY A 49 13.11 18.42 -17.78
N GLY A 50 13.16 18.47 -16.44
CA GLY A 50 12.50 19.49 -15.63
C GLY A 50 11.11 19.10 -15.09
N ALA A 51 10.61 17.90 -15.37
CA ALA A 51 9.42 17.36 -14.71
C ALA A 51 9.73 16.95 -13.27
N ILE A 52 8.75 17.11 -12.36
CA ILE A 52 8.91 16.75 -10.94
C ILE A 52 9.12 15.25 -10.80
N ASP A 53 10.17 14.86 -10.09
CA ASP A 53 10.42 13.46 -9.75
C ASP A 53 9.92 13.16 -8.32
N TYR A 54 8.69 12.69 -8.25
CA TYR A 54 8.00 12.40 -6.99
C TYR A 54 8.67 11.29 -6.17
N SER A 55 9.47 10.41 -6.79
CA SER A 55 10.16 9.32 -6.07
C SER A 55 11.18 9.84 -5.06
N LEU A 56 11.80 10.99 -5.34
CA LEU A 56 12.77 11.64 -4.45
C LEU A 56 12.22 12.00 -3.05
N LEU A 57 10.90 12.11 -2.92
CA LEU A 57 10.24 12.35 -1.63
C LEU A 57 10.36 11.18 -0.66
N LEU A 58 10.59 9.98 -1.18
CA LEU A 58 10.58 8.75 -0.39
C LEU A 58 11.98 8.17 -0.16
N ASP A 59 12.95 8.51 -0.99
CA ASP A 59 14.30 7.99 -0.92
C ASP A 59 15.02 8.48 0.35
N GLY A 60 15.02 7.63 1.38
CA GLY A 60 15.57 7.94 2.70
C GLY A 60 17.03 7.53 2.89
N LEU A 61 17.47 6.47 2.25
CA LEU A 61 18.83 5.92 2.39
C LEU A 61 19.72 6.34 1.20
N MET A 62 21.00 6.66 1.47
CA MET A 62 21.94 6.95 0.38
C MET A 62 22.06 5.79 -0.60
N ALA A 63 22.03 4.55 -0.11
CA ALA A 63 22.08 3.36 -0.96
C ALA A 63 20.85 3.22 -1.88
N GLU A 64 19.67 3.64 -1.44
CA GLU A 64 18.45 3.67 -2.24
C GLU A 64 18.58 4.70 -3.37
N ARG A 65 19.10 5.90 -3.07
CA ARG A 65 19.36 6.94 -4.07
C ARG A 65 20.40 6.54 -5.10
N GLU A 66 21.48 5.87 -4.68
CA GLU A 66 22.54 5.41 -5.57
C GLU A 66 22.09 4.27 -6.50
N GLN A 67 21.22 3.38 -6.00
CA GLN A 67 20.75 2.20 -6.75
C GLN A 67 19.41 2.46 -7.45
N GLY A 68 18.68 3.50 -7.06
CA GLY A 68 17.34 3.81 -7.59
C GLY A 68 16.28 2.76 -7.21
N ILE A 69 16.48 2.03 -6.11
CA ILE A 69 15.55 1.00 -5.64
C ILE A 69 15.29 1.14 -4.14
N THR A 70 14.07 0.85 -3.71
CA THR A 70 13.72 0.72 -2.29
C THR A 70 14.33 -0.56 -1.72
N ILE A 71 15.07 -0.46 -0.62
CA ILE A 71 15.76 -1.59 0.04
C ILE A 71 15.00 -2.01 1.29
N ASP A 72 14.61 -1.06 2.12
CA ASP A 72 13.88 -1.29 3.37
C ASP A 72 12.46 -0.72 3.31
N VAL A 73 11.64 -1.01 4.31
CA VAL A 73 10.27 -0.50 4.39
C VAL A 73 10.29 0.94 4.88
N ALA A 74 9.83 1.85 4.04
CA ALA A 74 9.67 3.25 4.42
C ALA A 74 8.21 3.53 4.83
N TYR A 75 8.01 4.00 6.08
CA TYR A 75 6.71 4.39 6.57
C TYR A 75 6.49 5.89 6.40
N ARG A 76 5.37 6.28 5.82
CA ARG A 76 4.94 7.67 5.69
C ARG A 76 3.56 7.86 6.29
N TYR A 77 3.38 9.03 6.90
CA TYR A 77 2.14 9.40 7.59
C TYR A 77 1.57 10.63 6.90
N PHE A 78 0.31 10.57 6.54
CA PHE A 78 -0.39 11.72 6.00
C PHE A 78 -1.87 11.70 6.38
N THR A 79 -2.52 12.86 6.29
CA THR A 79 -3.93 13.01 6.65
C THR A 79 -4.59 13.91 5.63
N THR A 80 -5.70 13.45 5.07
CA THR A 80 -6.60 14.27 4.28
C THR A 80 -7.72 14.82 5.17
N GLU A 81 -8.60 15.62 4.62
CA GLU A 81 -9.77 16.12 5.37
C GLU A 81 -10.69 14.99 5.87
N LYS A 82 -10.65 13.83 5.21
CA LYS A 82 -11.57 12.71 5.49
C LYS A 82 -10.93 11.62 6.35
N ARG A 83 -9.62 11.34 6.17
CA ARG A 83 -8.99 10.18 6.78
C ARG A 83 -7.50 10.38 7.03
N SER A 84 -6.98 9.70 8.06
CA SER A 84 -5.53 9.58 8.31
C SER A 84 -5.00 8.28 7.72
N PHE A 85 -3.76 8.32 7.23
CA PHE A 85 -3.12 7.22 6.53
C PHE A 85 -1.73 6.94 7.08
N ILE A 86 -1.37 5.66 7.09
CA ILE A 86 0.01 5.20 7.20
C ILE A 86 0.28 4.33 5.98
N VAL A 87 1.23 4.73 5.15
CA VAL A 87 1.66 3.95 4.00
C VAL A 87 3.03 3.34 4.28
N ALA A 88 3.15 2.05 4.00
CA ALA A 88 4.42 1.34 3.96
C ALA A 88 4.84 1.19 2.49
N ASP A 89 5.84 1.95 2.06
CA ASP A 89 6.49 1.72 0.78
C ASP A 89 7.47 0.57 0.89
N THR A 90 7.37 -0.40 -0.01
CA THR A 90 8.12 -1.64 0.11
C THR A 90 8.96 -1.96 -1.12
N PRO A 91 10.08 -2.68 -0.93
CA PRO A 91 10.94 -3.10 -2.03
C PRO A 91 10.19 -3.92 -3.07
N GLY A 92 10.48 -3.68 -4.35
CA GLY A 92 9.97 -4.47 -5.46
C GLY A 92 10.86 -5.65 -5.84
N HIS A 93 12.14 -5.62 -5.46
CA HIS A 93 13.11 -6.65 -5.83
C HIS A 93 12.93 -7.93 -5.03
N GLU A 94 13.11 -9.09 -5.66
CA GLU A 94 12.85 -10.39 -5.03
C GLU A 94 13.75 -10.71 -3.82
N GLU A 95 14.97 -10.19 -3.81
CA GLU A 95 15.91 -10.35 -2.68
C GLU A 95 15.37 -9.70 -1.40
N TYR A 96 14.57 -8.66 -1.51
CA TYR A 96 14.00 -7.93 -0.37
C TYR A 96 12.57 -8.36 -0.01
N THR A 97 12.12 -9.51 -0.51
CA THR A 97 10.78 -10.06 -0.22
C THR A 97 10.48 -10.16 1.29
N ARG A 98 11.51 -10.38 2.12
CA ARG A 98 11.38 -10.42 3.59
C ARG A 98 10.92 -9.06 4.15
N ASN A 99 11.52 -7.97 3.67
CA ASN A 99 11.16 -6.62 4.10
C ASN A 99 9.73 -6.29 3.63
N MET A 100 9.37 -6.68 2.41
CA MET A 100 8.00 -6.56 1.91
C MET A 100 6.98 -7.26 2.81
N ALA A 101 7.28 -8.48 3.28
CA ALA A 101 6.40 -9.23 4.18
C ALA A 101 6.24 -8.53 5.56
N VAL A 102 7.29 -7.86 6.06
CA VAL A 102 7.20 -7.04 7.29
C VAL A 102 6.20 -5.89 7.08
N GLY A 103 6.29 -5.17 5.97
CA GLY A 103 5.33 -4.12 5.64
C GLY A 103 3.89 -4.66 5.52
N ALA A 104 3.72 -5.83 4.89
CA ALA A 104 2.41 -6.47 4.75
C ALA A 104 1.77 -6.87 6.08
N SER A 105 2.55 -7.29 7.07
CA SER A 105 2.04 -7.68 8.40
C SER A 105 1.40 -6.52 9.19
N PHE A 106 1.70 -5.30 8.79
CA PHE A 106 1.23 -4.08 9.43
C PHE A 106 -0.05 -3.53 8.77
N ALA A 107 -0.31 -3.87 7.52
CA ALA A 107 -1.29 -3.19 6.68
C ALA A 107 -2.68 -3.84 6.72
N ASP A 108 -3.72 -3.01 6.63
CA ASP A 108 -5.13 -3.41 6.50
C ASP A 108 -5.50 -3.64 5.01
N LEU A 109 -4.77 -2.97 4.11
CA LEU A 109 -5.03 -2.96 2.68
C LEU A 109 -3.73 -3.00 1.87
N ALA A 110 -3.73 -3.69 0.74
CA ALA A 110 -2.60 -3.71 -0.20
C ALA A 110 -2.94 -2.96 -1.49
N VAL A 111 -2.10 -2.01 -1.85
CA VAL A 111 -2.08 -1.38 -3.18
C VAL A 111 -0.96 -2.05 -3.99
N ILE A 112 -1.35 -2.87 -4.96
CA ILE A 112 -0.41 -3.59 -5.82
C ILE A 112 -0.36 -2.90 -7.17
N LEU A 113 0.82 -2.37 -7.52
CA LEU A 113 1.02 -1.76 -8.81
C LEU A 113 1.27 -2.81 -9.89
N VAL A 114 0.71 -2.55 -11.06
CA VAL A 114 0.87 -3.38 -12.26
C VAL A 114 1.20 -2.45 -13.42
N ASP A 115 2.35 -2.62 -14.05
CA ASP A 115 2.72 -1.85 -15.23
C ASP A 115 1.81 -2.20 -16.42
N ALA A 116 1.14 -1.20 -17.01
CA ALA A 116 0.19 -1.39 -18.11
C ALA A 116 0.83 -2.01 -19.35
N LYS A 117 2.13 -1.79 -19.61
CA LYS A 117 2.85 -2.44 -20.71
C LYS A 117 3.10 -3.91 -20.45
N GLN A 118 3.45 -4.28 -19.22
CA GLN A 118 3.89 -5.62 -18.87
C GLN A 118 2.74 -6.53 -18.43
N GLY A 119 1.71 -5.98 -17.79
CA GLY A 119 0.63 -6.75 -17.19
C GLY A 119 1.05 -7.46 -15.90
N VAL A 120 0.34 -8.54 -15.56
CA VAL A 120 0.57 -9.31 -14.32
C VAL A 120 1.81 -10.18 -14.42
N LEU A 121 2.87 -9.79 -13.72
CA LEU A 121 4.14 -10.49 -13.65
C LEU A 121 4.21 -11.51 -12.49
N VAL A 122 5.28 -12.32 -12.49
CA VAL A 122 5.57 -13.29 -11.41
C VAL A 122 5.68 -12.57 -10.06
N GLN A 123 6.29 -11.39 -10.02
CA GLN A 123 6.40 -10.59 -8.79
C GLN A 123 5.04 -10.07 -8.30
N THR A 124 4.17 -9.64 -9.21
CA THR A 124 2.79 -9.25 -8.87
C THR A 124 2.05 -10.38 -8.17
N ARG A 125 2.14 -11.61 -8.72
CA ARG A 125 1.56 -12.83 -8.14
C ARG A 125 2.16 -13.15 -6.77
N ARG A 126 3.49 -13.04 -6.63
CA ARG A 126 4.22 -13.26 -5.37
C ARG A 126 3.76 -12.29 -4.29
N HIS A 127 3.72 -11.00 -4.59
CA HIS A 127 3.32 -9.96 -3.66
C HIS A 127 1.85 -10.13 -3.22
N ALA A 128 0.94 -10.39 -4.16
CA ALA A 128 -0.46 -10.65 -3.83
C ALA A 128 -0.62 -11.86 -2.89
N ARG A 129 0.14 -12.94 -3.15
CA ARG A 129 0.14 -14.14 -2.29
C ARG A 129 0.68 -13.85 -0.89
N ILE A 130 1.77 -13.10 -0.77
CA ILE A 130 2.33 -12.72 0.54
C ILE A 130 1.34 -11.86 1.31
N CYS A 131 0.75 -10.84 0.69
CA CYS A 131 -0.27 -10.01 1.32
C CYS A 131 -1.46 -10.84 1.83
N ALA A 132 -1.95 -11.79 1.02
CA ALA A 132 -3.03 -12.69 1.42
C ALA A 132 -2.62 -13.59 2.60
N LEU A 133 -1.40 -14.14 2.60
CA LEU A 133 -0.86 -14.94 3.71
C LEU A 133 -0.68 -14.13 5.00
N MET A 134 -0.39 -12.83 4.89
CA MET A 134 -0.31 -11.92 6.05
C MET A 134 -1.69 -11.50 6.57
N GLY A 135 -2.78 -11.95 5.95
CA GLY A 135 -4.15 -11.71 6.40
C GLY A 135 -4.81 -10.47 5.80
N ILE A 136 -4.18 -9.81 4.85
CA ILE A 136 -4.78 -8.67 4.14
C ILE A 136 -6.00 -9.17 3.34
N ARG A 137 -7.13 -8.49 3.51
CA ARG A 137 -8.40 -8.83 2.84
C ARG A 137 -8.76 -7.89 1.71
N TYR A 138 -8.25 -6.67 1.74
CA TYR A 138 -8.58 -5.61 0.78
C TYR A 138 -7.41 -5.38 -0.15
N PHE A 139 -7.65 -5.55 -1.45
CA PHE A 139 -6.65 -5.42 -2.50
C PHE A 139 -7.07 -4.35 -3.48
N VAL A 140 -6.17 -3.43 -3.77
CA VAL A 140 -6.29 -2.48 -4.87
C VAL A 140 -5.19 -2.79 -5.86
N PHE A 141 -5.54 -3.13 -7.09
CA PHE A 141 -4.58 -3.22 -8.18
C PHE A 141 -4.59 -1.90 -8.94
N ALA A 142 -3.51 -1.15 -8.80
CA ALA A 142 -3.29 0.09 -9.54
C ALA A 142 -2.58 -0.25 -10.85
N VAL A 143 -3.32 -0.26 -11.96
CA VAL A 143 -2.75 -0.45 -13.30
C VAL A 143 -2.10 0.85 -13.72
N ASN A 144 -0.79 0.93 -13.48
CA ASN A 144 0.01 2.14 -13.63
C ASN A 144 0.62 2.28 -15.02
N LYS A 145 1.06 3.49 -15.33
CA LYS A 145 1.67 3.87 -16.60
C LYS A 145 0.70 3.75 -17.78
N MET A 146 -0.56 4.10 -17.55
CA MET A 146 -1.57 4.13 -18.62
C MET A 146 -1.21 5.12 -19.73
N ASP A 147 -0.44 6.17 -19.41
CA ASP A 147 0.16 7.12 -20.37
C ASP A 147 1.05 6.42 -21.40
N LEU A 148 1.76 5.36 -21.02
CA LEU A 148 2.65 4.62 -21.92
C LEU A 148 1.93 3.62 -22.85
N VAL A 149 0.63 3.47 -22.71
CA VAL A 149 -0.23 2.63 -23.55
C VAL A 149 -1.39 3.43 -24.13
N ASP A 150 -1.18 4.74 -24.31
CA ASP A 150 -2.15 5.68 -24.87
C ASP A 150 -3.53 5.62 -24.18
N TYR A 151 -3.54 5.38 -22.88
CA TYR A 151 -4.76 5.27 -22.05
C TYR A 151 -5.79 4.25 -22.56
N SER A 152 -5.33 3.19 -23.23
CA SER A 152 -6.16 2.19 -23.89
C SER A 152 -7.06 1.43 -22.94
N GLU A 153 -8.37 1.53 -23.17
CA GLU A 153 -9.39 0.75 -22.45
C GLU A 153 -9.25 -0.76 -22.72
N GLU A 154 -8.89 -1.14 -23.95
CA GLU A 154 -8.70 -2.55 -24.34
C GLU A 154 -7.56 -3.18 -23.55
N ARG A 155 -6.42 -2.47 -23.48
CA ARG A 155 -5.28 -2.93 -22.70
C ARG A 155 -5.60 -3.04 -21.21
N PHE A 156 -6.33 -2.10 -20.65
CA PHE A 156 -6.80 -2.18 -19.28
C PHE A 156 -7.67 -3.42 -19.05
N LYS A 157 -8.63 -3.72 -19.94
CA LYS A 157 -9.50 -4.90 -19.85
C LYS A 157 -8.71 -6.20 -19.86
N GLU A 158 -7.71 -6.35 -20.71
CA GLU A 158 -6.82 -7.52 -20.71
C GLU A 158 -6.14 -7.72 -19.35
N ILE A 159 -5.67 -6.64 -18.72
CA ILE A 159 -5.03 -6.72 -17.40
C ILE A 159 -6.05 -7.03 -16.32
N VAL A 160 -7.26 -6.48 -16.41
CA VAL A 160 -8.37 -6.82 -15.50
C VAL A 160 -8.66 -8.30 -15.52
N ASP A 161 -8.69 -8.95 -16.70
CA ASP A 161 -8.91 -10.39 -16.82
C ASP A 161 -7.79 -11.19 -16.14
N GLN A 162 -6.53 -10.79 -16.32
CA GLN A 162 -5.37 -11.41 -15.65
C GLN A 162 -5.44 -11.27 -14.12
N ILE A 163 -5.86 -10.10 -13.62
CA ILE A 163 -6.01 -9.84 -12.18
C ILE A 163 -7.18 -10.65 -11.62
N GLN A 164 -8.27 -10.77 -12.35
CA GLN A 164 -9.42 -11.59 -11.94
C GLN A 164 -9.08 -13.08 -11.86
N GLU A 165 -8.27 -13.59 -12.79
CA GLU A 165 -7.75 -14.95 -12.73
C GLU A 165 -6.88 -15.15 -11.49
N LEU A 166 -5.94 -14.24 -11.24
CA LEU A 166 -5.09 -14.25 -10.04
C LEU A 166 -5.93 -14.17 -8.75
N SER A 167 -6.96 -13.34 -8.73
CA SER A 167 -7.86 -13.18 -7.60
C SER A 167 -8.61 -14.49 -7.28
N LYS A 168 -9.05 -15.21 -8.29
CA LYS A 168 -9.68 -16.53 -8.14
C LYS A 168 -8.68 -17.57 -7.64
N GLU A 169 -7.46 -17.59 -8.20
CA GLU A 169 -6.38 -18.50 -7.77
C GLU A 169 -6.04 -18.33 -6.30
N LEU A 170 -5.93 -17.10 -5.85
CA LEU A 170 -5.53 -16.76 -4.48
C LEU A 170 -6.70 -16.58 -3.50
N HIS A 171 -7.94 -16.72 -3.96
CA HIS A 171 -9.16 -16.51 -3.18
C HIS A 171 -9.17 -15.13 -2.47
N LEU A 172 -8.79 -14.06 -3.18
CA LEU A 172 -8.77 -12.72 -2.62
C LEU A 172 -10.18 -12.25 -2.27
N ALA A 173 -10.36 -11.72 -1.06
CA ALA A 173 -11.70 -11.43 -0.54
C ALA A 173 -12.34 -10.18 -1.16
N SER A 174 -11.56 -9.11 -1.36
CA SER A 174 -12.02 -7.85 -1.94
C SER A 174 -10.96 -7.31 -2.89
N VAL A 175 -11.34 -7.10 -4.14
CA VAL A 175 -10.42 -6.63 -5.18
C VAL A 175 -11.04 -5.43 -5.89
N LYS A 176 -10.29 -4.34 -5.93
CA LYS A 176 -10.57 -3.13 -6.72
C LYS A 176 -9.46 -2.96 -7.74
N ILE A 177 -9.80 -2.59 -8.97
CA ILE A 177 -8.83 -2.37 -10.03
C ILE A 177 -9.02 -0.96 -10.55
N ILE A 178 -7.95 -0.16 -10.55
CA ILE A 178 -7.98 1.26 -10.91
C ILE A 178 -6.88 1.54 -11.93
N PRO A 179 -7.21 2.09 -13.11
CA PRO A 179 -6.20 2.54 -14.07
C PRO A 179 -5.65 3.89 -13.63
N VAL A 180 -4.32 4.02 -13.57
CA VAL A 180 -3.65 5.24 -13.10
C VAL A 180 -2.45 5.60 -13.98
N SER A 181 -2.07 6.87 -13.98
CA SER A 181 -0.72 7.31 -14.30
C SER A 181 -0.13 8.02 -13.09
N ALA A 182 0.80 7.38 -12.41
CA ALA A 182 1.43 7.95 -11.22
C ALA A 182 2.29 9.17 -11.54
N THR A 183 2.79 9.29 -12.78
CA THR A 183 3.60 10.43 -13.24
C THR A 183 2.72 11.62 -13.58
N GLU A 184 1.63 11.40 -14.31
CA GLU A 184 0.73 12.44 -14.78
C GLU A 184 -0.38 12.79 -13.76
N GLY A 185 -0.61 11.93 -12.75
CA GLY A 185 -1.64 12.10 -11.73
C GLY A 185 -3.02 11.57 -12.11
N ASP A 186 -3.15 11.00 -13.31
CA ASP A 186 -4.43 10.48 -13.82
C ASP A 186 -5.02 9.41 -12.90
N ASN A 187 -6.24 9.63 -12.43
CA ASN A 187 -6.98 8.76 -11.49
C ASN A 187 -6.24 8.46 -10.16
N VAL A 188 -5.24 9.26 -9.80
CA VAL A 188 -4.56 9.16 -8.50
C VAL A 188 -5.35 9.91 -7.44
N THR A 189 -5.44 11.23 -7.55
CA THR A 189 -6.18 12.11 -6.63
C THR A 189 -7.50 12.60 -7.24
N THR A 190 -7.50 12.86 -8.54
CA THR A 190 -8.64 13.34 -9.31
C THR A 190 -8.93 12.43 -10.49
N HIS A 191 -10.14 12.55 -11.05
CA HIS A 191 -10.48 11.82 -12.29
C HIS A 191 -9.60 12.29 -13.46
N SER A 192 -9.25 11.34 -14.31
CA SER A 192 -8.50 11.59 -15.54
C SER A 192 -9.43 12.01 -16.66
N ASP A 193 -9.08 13.10 -17.35
CA ASP A 193 -9.73 13.48 -18.62
C ASP A 193 -9.30 12.57 -19.78
N ASN A 194 -8.13 11.92 -19.64
CA ASN A 194 -7.57 11.01 -20.66
C ASN A 194 -8.25 9.62 -20.65
N MET A 195 -8.93 9.28 -19.55
CA MET A 195 -9.62 7.98 -19.38
C MET A 195 -11.12 8.18 -19.11
N PRO A 196 -11.90 8.79 -20.03
CA PRO A 196 -13.34 9.06 -19.81
C PRO A 196 -14.17 7.78 -19.69
N TRP A 197 -13.64 6.63 -20.13
CA TRP A 197 -14.27 5.32 -20.00
C TRP A 197 -14.19 4.77 -18.56
N TYR A 198 -13.29 5.32 -17.71
CA TYR A 198 -13.24 4.95 -16.31
C TYR A 198 -14.07 5.94 -15.47
N THR A 199 -15.24 5.50 -15.03
CA THR A 199 -16.23 6.35 -14.31
C THR A 199 -16.26 6.12 -12.80
N GLN A 200 -15.41 5.20 -12.30
CA GLN A 200 -15.33 4.90 -10.87
C GLN A 200 -14.39 5.87 -10.17
N GLU A 201 -14.45 5.90 -8.84
CA GLU A 201 -13.64 6.81 -8.03
C GLU A 201 -12.12 6.64 -8.23
N PRO A 202 -11.34 7.75 -8.18
CA PRO A 202 -9.89 7.74 -8.20
C PRO A 202 -9.32 7.01 -6.99
N LEU A 203 -8.03 6.68 -7.03
CA LEU A 203 -7.35 5.88 -6.01
C LEU A 203 -7.46 6.50 -4.62
N LEU A 204 -7.14 7.79 -4.45
CA LEU A 204 -7.18 8.44 -3.14
C LEU A 204 -8.61 8.47 -2.58
N ALA A 205 -9.61 8.81 -3.42
CA ALA A 205 -11.00 8.81 -3.01
C ALA A 205 -11.48 7.41 -2.56
N TYR A 206 -11.06 6.36 -3.25
CA TYR A 206 -11.33 4.98 -2.82
C TYR A 206 -10.70 4.67 -1.46
N LEU A 207 -9.42 5.04 -1.24
CA LEU A 207 -8.73 4.83 0.03
C LEU A 207 -9.35 5.62 1.19
N GLU A 208 -9.92 6.80 0.91
CA GLU A 208 -10.65 7.61 1.90
C GLU A 208 -11.96 6.96 2.33
N ASN A 209 -12.66 6.29 1.41
CA ASN A 209 -14.03 5.82 1.61
C ASN A 209 -14.13 4.34 2.04
N ILE A 210 -13.10 3.52 1.76
CA ILE A 210 -13.15 2.10 2.06
C ILE A 210 -13.28 1.84 3.56
N ASP A 211 -14.22 0.99 3.93
CA ASP A 211 -14.35 0.48 5.30
C ASP A 211 -13.55 -0.81 5.46
N VAL A 212 -12.44 -0.73 6.18
CA VAL A 212 -11.59 -1.87 6.53
C VAL A 212 -11.83 -2.35 7.96
N SER A 213 -12.87 -1.82 8.62
CA SER A 213 -13.21 -2.26 9.96
C SER A 213 -13.53 -3.75 9.94
N GLU A 214 -12.81 -4.53 10.70
CA GLU A 214 -13.22 -5.90 10.98
C GLU A 214 -14.57 -5.85 11.68
N LYS A 215 -15.59 -6.47 11.11
CA LYS A 215 -16.78 -6.81 11.87
C LYS A 215 -16.30 -7.66 13.02
N LYS A 216 -16.29 -7.04 14.21
CA LYS A 216 -15.96 -7.77 15.45
C LYS A 216 -16.87 -8.99 15.51
N GLN A 217 -16.32 -10.11 15.05
CA GLN A 217 -16.82 -11.41 15.47
C GLN A 217 -16.26 -11.61 16.86
N GLU A 218 -17.11 -11.61 17.73
CA GLU A 218 -17.47 -11.78 18.73
C GLU A 218 -17.23 -12.22 19.91
N GLU A 219 -17.71 -12.58 20.69
CA GLU A 219 -17.98 -13.13 22.04
C GLU A 219 -16.98 -14.25 22.39
N GLY A 220 -16.05 -13.95 23.26
CA GLY A 220 -15.16 -14.95 23.82
C GLY A 220 -13.80 -14.40 24.25
N PHE A 221 -13.25 -15.03 25.25
CA PHE A 221 -11.87 -14.78 25.67
C PHE A 221 -10.93 -15.62 24.82
N TYR A 222 -10.02 -14.96 24.09
CA TYR A 222 -8.97 -15.61 23.32
C TYR A 222 -7.61 -15.07 23.72
N MET A 223 -6.76 -15.96 24.26
CA MET A 223 -5.39 -15.63 24.65
C MET A 223 -4.44 -16.73 24.17
N PRO A 224 -3.71 -16.53 23.05
CA PRO A 224 -2.65 -17.45 22.68
C PRO A 224 -1.53 -17.40 23.71
N VAL A 225 -1.29 -18.52 24.37
CA VAL A 225 -0.27 -18.61 25.43
C VAL A 225 1.12 -18.59 24.81
N GLN A 226 1.88 -17.52 25.06
CA GLN A 226 3.26 -17.37 24.59
C GLN A 226 4.28 -17.80 25.65
N ARG A 227 3.92 -17.71 26.93
CA ARG A 227 4.81 -18.09 28.04
C ARG A 227 4.02 -18.66 29.19
N VAL A 228 4.55 -19.71 29.81
CA VAL A 228 4.11 -20.19 31.12
C VAL A 228 4.99 -19.53 32.18
N CYS A 229 4.41 -18.75 33.05
CA CYS A 229 5.07 -18.11 34.18
C CYS A 229 4.96 -19.01 35.43
N ARG A 230 6.08 -19.46 35.94
CA ARG A 230 6.15 -20.28 37.18
C ARG A 230 7.35 -19.82 37.99
N PRO A 231 7.25 -18.69 38.71
CA PRO A 231 8.34 -18.17 39.52
C PRO A 231 8.73 -19.09 40.67
N ASP A 232 7.75 -19.84 41.21
CA ASP A 232 7.95 -20.79 42.29
C ASP A 232 6.95 -21.97 42.20
N HIS A 233 6.89 -22.81 43.23
CA HIS A 233 6.02 -23.99 43.26
C HIS A 233 4.54 -23.66 43.60
N THR A 234 4.25 -22.44 44.06
CA THR A 234 2.91 -22.03 44.50
C THR A 234 2.13 -21.32 43.42
N PHE A 235 2.79 -20.79 42.40
CA PHE A 235 2.18 -20.03 41.32
C PHE A 235 2.45 -20.61 39.93
N ARG A 236 1.40 -20.70 39.13
CA ARG A 236 1.47 -21.03 37.70
C ARG A 236 0.51 -20.16 36.92
N GLY A 237 1.03 -19.31 36.05
CA GLY A 237 0.24 -18.43 35.21
C GLY A 237 0.57 -18.58 33.74
N PHE A 238 -0.31 -18.07 32.87
CA PHE A 238 -0.12 -18.01 31.45
C PHE A 238 0.02 -16.55 31.01
N GLN A 239 0.92 -16.27 30.08
CA GLN A 239 1.11 -14.95 29.51
C GLN A 239 0.94 -15.02 28.00
N GLY A 240 0.24 -14.03 27.44
CA GLY A 240 0.01 -13.89 26.01
C GLY A 240 -0.82 -12.64 25.72
N PRO A 241 -0.88 -12.21 24.45
CA PRO A 241 -1.79 -11.15 24.05
C PRO A 241 -3.24 -11.62 24.22
N VAL A 242 -4.10 -10.70 24.61
CA VAL A 242 -5.52 -10.96 24.79
C VAL A 242 -6.30 -10.28 23.68
N SER A 243 -7.09 -11.04 22.94
CA SER A 243 -7.91 -10.56 21.84
C SER A 243 -9.37 -10.91 22.06
N TYR A 244 -10.26 -10.08 21.53
CA TYR A 244 -11.73 -10.31 21.58
C TYR A 244 -12.30 -10.43 23.00
N THR A 245 -11.79 -9.62 23.94
CA THR A 245 -12.29 -9.63 25.29
C THR A 245 -12.89 -8.29 25.68
N HIS A 246 -13.93 -8.34 26.51
CA HIS A 246 -14.51 -7.19 27.17
C HIS A 246 -13.96 -6.99 28.59
N LEU A 247 -12.81 -7.59 28.90
CA LEU A 247 -12.19 -7.45 30.21
C LEU A 247 -11.80 -6.00 30.46
N ARG A 248 -12.28 -5.43 31.54
CA ARG A 248 -11.89 -4.12 32.03
C ARG A 248 -10.64 -4.23 32.89
N ALA A 249 -9.90 -3.12 33.03
CA ALA A 249 -8.84 -3.03 34.02
C ALA A 249 -9.41 -3.41 35.40
N HIS A 250 -8.75 -4.32 36.10
CA HIS A 250 -9.14 -4.89 37.41
C HIS A 250 -10.09 -6.11 37.35
N GLU A 251 -10.46 -6.63 36.21
CA GLU A 251 -11.19 -7.89 36.08
C GLU A 251 -10.26 -9.11 35.95
N THR A 252 -8.94 -8.89 35.87
CA THR A 252 -7.93 -9.94 35.93
C THR A 252 -7.35 -10.03 37.33
N LEU A 253 -7.65 -11.10 38.05
CA LEU A 253 -6.98 -11.46 39.30
C LEU A 253 -5.62 -12.10 39.07
#